data_fb579d8c53866a7c8902b6911a37ac7f
#
_entry.id   fb579d8c53866a7c8902b6911a37ac7f
#
_cell.length_a   1.000
_cell.length_b   1.000
_cell.length_c   1.000
_cell.angle_alpha   90.00
_cell.angle_beta   90.00
_cell.angle_gamma   90.00
#
_symmetry.space_group_name_H-M   'P 1'
#
loop_
_entity.id
_entity.type
_entity.pdbx_description
1 polymer ?
#
loop_
_entity_poly.entity_id
_entity_poly.type
_entity_poly.pdbx_seq_one_letter_code
_entity_poly.pdbx_strand_id
1 'polypeptide(L)'
;MAYTTIDKPTDYFRTKLYTGNNGSQSITFDEDTNMTPDWSWFKTRNRAADSSIMDVVRGVRKSLTSNNVEGEYTESSGLSSWNTNGFSFDGPGFDLVNSSNTFASWHWLAANGTSSNSGGAITSTVSANTTAGFSIVSYTGTGNSNNTVGHGLNQALDLLIIKNRDRSAGWKIGSTALSGNGFNYSLG
;
A
#
# COMPACT_ATOMS: atom_id res chain seq x y z
N MET A 1 -19.09 -13.92 21.09
CA MET A 1 -19.29 -13.25 19.79
C MET A 1 -17.94 -13.22 19.09
N ALA A 2 -17.85 -13.69 17.87
CA ALA A 2 -16.64 -13.47 17.09
C ALA A 2 -16.50 -11.95 16.82
N TYR A 3 -15.37 -11.38 17.16
CA TYR A 3 -15.10 -9.96 17.01
C TYR A 3 -14.87 -9.58 15.53
N THR A 4 -14.54 -10.56 14.71
CA THR A 4 -14.31 -10.45 13.27
C THR A 4 -14.65 -11.78 12.60
N THR A 5 -14.96 -11.74 11.31
CA THR A 5 -15.11 -12.93 10.46
C THR A 5 -13.78 -13.49 9.96
N ILE A 6 -12.65 -12.84 10.29
CA ILE A 6 -11.31 -13.27 9.93
C ILE A 6 -10.77 -14.20 11.02
N ASP A 7 -10.76 -15.49 10.76
CA ASP A 7 -10.25 -16.51 11.69
C ASP A 7 -8.71 -16.55 11.70
N LYS A 8 -8.07 -16.22 10.56
CA LYS A 8 -6.62 -16.25 10.40
C LYS A 8 -6.11 -14.93 9.78
N PRO A 9 -5.75 -13.93 10.61
CA PRO A 9 -5.29 -12.62 10.12
C PRO A 9 -4.08 -12.69 9.18
N THR A 10 -3.22 -13.70 9.33
CA THR A 10 -2.03 -13.91 8.48
C THR A 10 -2.37 -14.27 7.03
N ASP A 11 -3.60 -14.61 6.71
CA ASP A 11 -4.02 -14.79 5.32
C ASP A 11 -4.23 -13.45 4.59
N TYR A 12 -4.32 -12.33 5.33
CA TYR A 12 -4.61 -11.00 4.79
C TYR A 12 -3.55 -9.95 5.09
N PHE A 13 -2.74 -10.18 6.13
CA PHE A 13 -1.68 -9.26 6.55
C PHE A 13 -0.46 -10.02 7.03
N ARG A 14 0.71 -9.59 6.56
CA ARG A 14 2.00 -10.19 6.93
C ARG A 14 3.04 -9.13 7.25
N THR A 15 3.98 -9.52 8.11
CA THR A 15 5.20 -8.76 8.37
C THR A 15 6.41 -9.61 8.02
N LYS A 16 7.48 -8.97 7.54
CA LYS A 16 8.73 -9.68 7.28
C LYS A 16 9.93 -8.84 7.69
N LEU A 17 10.86 -9.48 8.40
CA LEU A 17 12.20 -8.95 8.62
C LEU A 17 13.15 -9.63 7.65
N TYR A 18 14.00 -8.85 6.99
CA TYR A 18 15.01 -9.39 6.06
C TYR A 18 16.24 -8.49 6.00
N THR A 19 17.31 -9.03 5.43
CA THR A 19 18.51 -8.27 5.08
C THR A 19 18.57 -8.10 3.57
N GLY A 20 18.70 -6.86 3.10
CA GLY A 20 18.89 -6.56 1.69
C GLY A 20 20.29 -6.99 1.22
N ASN A 21 20.41 -7.30 -0.06
CA ASN A 21 21.66 -7.73 -0.68
C ASN A 21 22.15 -6.80 -1.80
N ASN A 22 21.47 -5.68 -2.00
CA ASN A 22 21.77 -4.67 -3.05
C ASN A 22 21.64 -5.21 -4.49
N GLY A 23 21.06 -6.37 -4.68
CA GLY A 23 20.93 -7.06 -5.97
C GLY A 23 19.62 -7.83 -6.09
N SER A 24 19.61 -8.84 -6.92
CA SER A 24 18.43 -9.71 -7.07
C SER A 24 18.30 -10.65 -5.88
N GLN A 25 17.11 -10.66 -5.26
CA GLN A 25 16.73 -11.65 -4.26
C GLN A 25 15.21 -11.81 -4.17
N SER A 26 14.79 -12.96 -3.67
CA SER A 26 13.41 -13.26 -3.36
C SER A 26 13.24 -13.43 -1.85
N ILE A 27 12.21 -12.82 -1.30
CA ILE A 27 11.84 -12.91 0.11
C ILE A 27 10.53 -13.69 0.19
N THR A 28 10.54 -14.79 0.95
CA THR A 28 9.38 -15.65 1.19
C THR A 28 8.85 -15.40 2.59
N PHE A 29 7.54 -15.39 2.75
CA PHE A 29 6.90 -15.36 4.06
C PHE A 29 7.06 -16.70 4.80
N ASP A 30 6.97 -16.66 6.12
CA ASP A 30 7.28 -17.79 6.99
C ASP A 30 6.05 -18.62 7.39
N GLU A 31 4.84 -18.13 7.08
CA GLU A 31 3.57 -18.76 7.47
C GLU A 31 3.19 -19.94 6.56
N ASP A 32 2.34 -20.83 7.09
CA ASP A 32 1.92 -22.10 6.44
C ASP A 32 1.06 -21.92 5.19
N THR A 33 0.42 -20.77 5.05
CA THR A 33 -0.43 -20.45 3.89
C THR A 33 0.25 -19.44 2.99
N ASN A 34 -0.04 -19.49 1.70
CA ASN A 34 0.49 -18.52 0.75
C ASN A 34 -0.31 -17.21 0.79
N MET A 35 0.37 -16.08 0.68
CA MET A 35 -0.24 -14.77 0.47
C MET A 35 0.57 -13.98 -0.57
N THR A 36 -0.07 -13.62 -1.68
CA THR A 36 0.49 -12.68 -2.65
C THR A 36 0.17 -11.26 -2.19
N PRO A 37 1.16 -10.44 -1.85
CA PRO A 37 0.87 -9.07 -1.41
C PRO A 37 0.30 -8.21 -2.55
N ASP A 38 -0.65 -7.33 -2.22
CA ASP A 38 -1.13 -6.29 -3.12
C ASP A 38 -0.65 -4.89 -2.71
N TRP A 39 -0.28 -4.72 -1.44
CA TRP A 39 0.29 -3.48 -0.90
C TRP A 39 1.44 -3.81 0.02
N SER A 40 2.54 -3.07 -0.11
CA SER A 40 3.78 -3.30 0.64
C SER A 40 4.35 -1.99 1.14
N TRP A 41 4.70 -1.96 2.42
CA TRP A 41 5.37 -0.85 3.08
C TRP A 41 6.73 -1.33 3.60
N PHE A 42 7.81 -0.65 3.21
CA PHE A 42 9.18 -1.01 3.55
C PHE A 42 9.83 0.07 4.41
N LYS A 43 10.60 -0.35 5.40
CA LYS A 43 11.38 0.53 6.27
C LYS A 43 12.76 -0.06 6.57
N THR A 44 13.81 0.72 6.30
CA THR A 44 15.17 0.43 6.77
C THR A 44 15.24 0.57 8.29
N ARG A 45 15.84 -0.41 8.98
CA ARG A 45 15.87 -0.48 10.44
C ARG A 45 17.14 0.06 11.07
N ASN A 46 18.28 -0.03 10.40
CA ASN A 46 19.61 0.26 10.93
C ASN A 46 20.22 1.57 10.45
N ARG A 47 19.44 2.42 9.77
CA ARG A 47 19.83 3.78 9.40
C ARG A 47 18.62 4.71 9.28
N ALA A 48 18.87 6.02 9.31
CA ALA A 48 17.88 7.00 8.92
C ALA A 48 17.68 6.95 7.40
N ALA A 49 16.45 6.68 6.97
CA ALA A 49 16.03 6.63 5.57
C ALA A 49 14.53 6.84 5.49
N ASP A 50 14.04 7.27 4.34
CA ASP A 50 12.61 7.30 4.07
C ASP A 50 12.01 5.89 4.05
N SER A 51 10.69 5.81 4.09
CA SER A 51 9.93 4.56 3.94
C SER A 51 9.33 4.52 2.55
N SER A 52 9.28 3.35 1.94
CA SER A 52 8.70 3.17 0.60
C SER A 52 7.37 2.41 0.67
N ILE A 53 6.37 2.90 -0.04
CA ILE A 53 5.07 2.24 -0.23
C ILE A 53 4.88 1.94 -1.71
N MET A 54 4.57 0.69 -2.02
CA MET A 54 4.26 0.22 -3.38
C MET A 54 3.02 -0.68 -3.37
N ASP A 55 2.26 -0.69 -4.46
CA ASP A 55 1.04 -1.51 -4.58
C ASP A 55 0.74 -1.93 -6.02
N VAL A 56 -0.12 -2.93 -6.16
CA VAL A 56 -0.49 -3.52 -7.46
C VAL A 56 -1.28 -2.58 -8.37
N VAL A 57 -1.98 -1.59 -7.80
CA VAL A 57 -2.79 -0.64 -8.58
C VAL A 57 -1.89 0.36 -9.31
N ARG A 58 -0.78 0.74 -8.71
CA ARG A 58 0.24 1.62 -9.30
C ARG A 58 1.32 0.84 -10.07
N GLY A 59 1.56 -0.40 -9.66
CA GLY A 59 2.57 -1.28 -10.24
C GLY A 59 3.90 -1.28 -9.46
N VAL A 60 4.75 -2.25 -9.78
CA VAL A 60 6.10 -2.36 -9.21
C VAL A 60 6.93 -1.11 -9.49
N ARG A 61 7.88 -0.80 -8.61
CA ARG A 61 8.79 0.36 -8.71
C ARG A 61 8.11 1.74 -8.66
N LYS A 62 6.78 1.81 -8.50
CA LYS A 62 6.05 3.05 -8.26
C LYS A 62 6.00 3.32 -6.77
N SER A 63 6.92 4.16 -6.30
CA SER A 63 7.12 4.40 -4.88
C SER A 63 6.50 5.72 -4.43
N LEU A 64 5.88 5.68 -3.27
CA LEU A 64 5.50 6.84 -2.46
C LEU A 64 6.21 6.74 -1.13
N THR A 65 6.69 7.86 -0.60
CA THR A 65 7.26 7.89 0.75
C THR A 65 6.19 8.27 1.78
N SER A 66 6.09 7.50 2.86
CA SER A 66 5.07 7.72 3.89
C SER A 66 5.38 8.89 4.83
N ASN A 67 6.62 9.32 4.87
CA ASN A 67 7.15 10.29 5.84
C ASN A 67 7.59 11.62 5.20
N ASN A 68 7.23 11.88 3.95
CA ASN A 68 7.48 13.15 3.29
C ASN A 68 6.32 13.57 2.37
N VAL A 69 6.44 14.74 1.75
CA VAL A 69 5.41 15.34 0.90
C VAL A 69 5.60 15.08 -0.59
N GLU A 70 6.65 14.40 -0.99
CA GLU A 70 6.95 14.17 -2.41
C GLU A 70 5.87 13.39 -3.14
N GLY A 71 5.74 13.61 -4.44
CA GLY A 71 4.86 12.85 -5.30
C GLY A 71 5.41 11.45 -5.58
N GLU A 72 4.69 10.69 -6.42
CA GLU A 72 5.14 9.37 -6.86
C GLU A 72 6.39 9.47 -7.73
N TYR A 73 7.33 8.59 -7.50
CA TYR A 73 8.49 8.42 -8.36
C TYR A 73 8.64 6.97 -8.84
N THR A 74 9.35 6.79 -9.94
CA THR A 74 9.64 5.47 -10.50
C THR A 74 11.08 5.11 -10.23
N GLU A 75 11.29 4.02 -9.52
CA GLU A 75 12.61 3.47 -9.27
C GLU A 75 13.13 2.72 -10.52
N SER A 76 14.43 2.82 -10.77
CA SER A 76 15.08 2.10 -11.89
C SER A 76 15.25 0.60 -11.57
N SER A 77 15.32 0.26 -10.29
CA SER A 77 15.44 -1.11 -9.74
C SER A 77 14.72 -1.18 -8.40
N GLY A 78 14.63 -2.34 -7.78
CA GLY A 78 13.99 -2.53 -6.48
C GLY A 78 12.93 -3.62 -6.53
N LEU A 79 11.73 -3.37 -6.02
CA LEU A 79 10.63 -4.33 -6.08
C LEU A 79 10.29 -4.66 -7.53
N SER A 80 10.52 -5.90 -7.95
CA SER A 80 10.30 -6.38 -9.32
C SER A 80 9.04 -7.22 -9.47
N SER A 81 8.61 -7.90 -8.41
CA SER A 81 7.36 -8.68 -8.43
C SER A 81 6.82 -8.93 -7.02
N TRP A 82 5.49 -9.09 -6.94
CA TRP A 82 4.83 -9.78 -5.85
C TRP A 82 4.65 -11.24 -6.26
N ASN A 83 5.07 -12.16 -5.40
CA ASN A 83 5.07 -13.59 -5.64
C ASN A 83 3.91 -14.25 -4.89
N THR A 84 3.60 -15.50 -5.22
CA THR A 84 2.54 -16.28 -4.56
C THR A 84 2.67 -16.31 -3.03
N ASN A 85 3.89 -16.24 -2.50
CA ASN A 85 4.15 -16.16 -1.05
C ASN A 85 5.35 -15.26 -0.76
N GLY A 86 5.20 -13.96 -1.03
CA GLY A 86 6.27 -12.99 -0.79
C GLY A 86 6.50 -12.03 -1.95
N PHE A 87 7.76 -11.64 -2.17
CA PHE A 87 8.12 -10.64 -3.16
C PHE A 87 9.56 -10.78 -3.62
N SER A 88 9.91 -10.18 -4.75
CA SER A 88 11.27 -10.21 -5.31
C SER A 88 11.79 -8.82 -5.61
N PHE A 89 13.11 -8.68 -5.50
CA PHE A 89 13.85 -7.50 -5.89
C PHE A 89 14.82 -7.80 -7.03
N ASP A 90 15.14 -6.78 -7.83
CA ASP A 90 16.19 -6.80 -8.86
C ASP A 90 17.28 -5.73 -8.63
N GLY A 91 17.26 -5.08 -7.48
CA GLY A 91 18.25 -4.09 -7.07
C GLY A 91 17.83 -3.34 -5.79
N PRO A 92 18.57 -2.28 -5.40
CA PRO A 92 18.43 -1.62 -4.10
C PRO A 92 17.15 -0.78 -3.93
N GLY A 93 16.51 -0.31 -5.01
CA GLY A 93 15.32 0.55 -4.95
C GLY A 93 15.61 1.85 -4.21
N PHE A 94 16.48 2.72 -4.75
CA PHE A 94 16.95 3.94 -4.11
C PHE A 94 17.39 3.77 -2.65
N ASP A 95 17.94 2.60 -2.31
CA ASP A 95 18.32 2.18 -0.96
C ASP A 95 17.16 2.03 0.05
N LEU A 96 15.92 2.09 -0.39
CA LEU A 96 14.75 2.08 0.49
C LEU A 96 14.14 0.69 0.72
N VAL A 97 14.47 -0.30 -0.15
CA VAL A 97 13.84 -1.62 -0.08
C VAL A 97 14.82 -2.78 -0.04
N ASN A 98 16.02 -2.68 -0.63
CA ASN A 98 16.93 -3.84 -0.76
C ASN A 98 18.43 -3.48 -0.78
N SER A 99 18.84 -2.32 -0.31
CA SER A 99 20.26 -2.04 -0.07
C SER A 99 20.85 -2.97 1.01
N SER A 100 22.18 -2.99 1.18
CA SER A 100 22.86 -3.83 2.16
C SER A 100 22.57 -3.40 3.62
N ASN A 101 21.30 -3.33 3.97
CA ASN A 101 20.78 -2.92 5.27
C ASN A 101 19.77 -3.97 5.78
N THR A 102 19.29 -3.80 7.01
CA THR A 102 18.20 -4.59 7.56
C THR A 102 16.88 -3.85 7.40
N PHE A 103 15.83 -4.59 7.08
CA PHE A 103 14.51 -4.06 6.79
C PHE A 103 13.43 -4.70 7.64
N ALA A 104 12.36 -3.95 7.84
CA ALA A 104 11.04 -4.43 8.20
C ALA A 104 10.07 -4.08 7.08
N SER A 105 9.14 -4.98 6.79
CA SER A 105 8.10 -4.73 5.81
C SER A 105 6.76 -5.25 6.29
N TRP A 106 5.70 -4.57 5.85
CA TRP A 106 4.31 -4.88 6.14
C TRP A 106 3.57 -5.03 4.83
N HIS A 107 2.73 -6.04 4.74
CA HIS A 107 2.08 -6.44 3.50
C HIS A 107 0.60 -6.72 3.72
N TRP A 108 -0.25 -6.22 2.84
CA TRP A 108 -1.68 -6.47 2.84
C TRP A 108 -2.12 -7.16 1.56
N LEU A 109 -3.05 -8.08 1.71
CA LEU A 109 -3.78 -8.69 0.61
C LEU A 109 -5.04 -7.87 0.33
N ALA A 110 -5.18 -7.41 -0.92
CA ALA A 110 -6.42 -6.88 -1.46
C ALA A 110 -7.06 -7.93 -2.40
N ALA A 111 -7.37 -7.59 -3.65
CA ALA A 111 -8.07 -8.51 -4.57
C ALA A 111 -7.14 -9.49 -5.32
N ASN A 112 -5.83 -9.42 -5.10
CA ASN A 112 -4.83 -10.13 -5.91
C ASN A 112 -4.94 -9.78 -7.40
N GLY A 113 -5.01 -8.49 -7.68
CA GLY A 113 -5.17 -7.92 -9.01
C GLY A 113 -5.97 -6.62 -8.99
N THR A 114 -6.31 -6.09 -10.15
CA THR A 114 -7.00 -4.81 -10.29
C THR A 114 -8.24 -4.90 -11.16
N SER A 115 -9.22 -4.03 -10.91
CA SER A 115 -10.42 -3.87 -11.72
C SER A 115 -10.81 -2.40 -11.87
N SER A 116 -11.57 -2.07 -12.90
CA SER A 116 -12.22 -0.77 -13.05
C SER A 116 -13.43 -0.67 -12.12
N ASN A 117 -13.60 0.48 -11.48
CA ASN A 117 -14.72 0.74 -10.59
C ASN A 117 -15.43 2.05 -11.01
N SER A 118 -16.69 1.92 -11.40
CA SER A 118 -17.58 3.03 -11.77
C SER A 118 -18.64 3.34 -10.70
N GLY A 119 -18.46 2.87 -9.47
CA GLY A 119 -19.37 3.10 -8.33
C GLY A 119 -19.34 4.52 -7.75
N GLY A 120 -18.66 5.44 -8.40
CA GLY A 120 -18.63 6.87 -8.10
C GLY A 120 -18.73 7.71 -9.35
N ALA A 121 -18.77 9.04 -9.19
CA ALA A 121 -18.78 9.99 -10.32
C ALA A 121 -17.44 9.95 -11.10
N ILE A 122 -16.35 9.55 -10.45
CA ILE A 122 -15.04 9.34 -11.07
C ILE A 122 -14.82 7.83 -11.17
N THR A 123 -14.55 7.34 -12.37
CA THR A 123 -14.08 5.96 -12.56
C THR A 123 -12.68 5.83 -11.98
N SER A 124 -12.46 4.78 -11.18
CA SER A 124 -11.19 4.47 -10.53
C SER A 124 -10.69 3.08 -10.92
N THR A 125 -9.41 2.83 -10.66
CA THR A 125 -8.84 1.47 -10.66
C THR A 125 -8.70 1.02 -9.23
N VAL A 126 -9.22 -0.16 -8.91
CA VAL A 126 -9.25 -0.68 -7.53
C VAL A 126 -8.65 -2.08 -7.44
N SER A 127 -8.09 -2.37 -6.27
CA SER A 127 -7.87 -3.72 -5.75
C SER A 127 -8.55 -3.77 -4.39
N ALA A 128 -9.66 -4.51 -4.25
CA ALA A 128 -10.52 -4.46 -3.08
C ALA A 128 -10.84 -5.85 -2.54
N ASN A 129 -10.57 -6.07 -1.26
CA ASN A 129 -10.91 -7.28 -0.53
C ASN A 129 -12.00 -6.97 0.50
N THR A 130 -13.23 -7.37 0.21
CA THR A 130 -14.38 -7.10 1.08
C THR A 130 -14.33 -7.91 2.37
N THR A 131 -13.67 -9.07 2.39
CA THR A 131 -13.48 -9.89 3.59
C THR A 131 -12.47 -9.25 4.54
N ALA A 132 -11.33 -8.80 4.00
CA ALA A 132 -10.30 -8.11 4.78
C ALA A 132 -10.69 -6.65 5.13
N GLY A 133 -11.68 -6.07 4.46
CA GLY A 133 -12.03 -4.67 4.60
C GLY A 133 -10.94 -3.71 4.10
N PHE A 134 -10.13 -4.13 3.13
CA PHE A 134 -8.98 -3.37 2.63
C PHE A 134 -9.10 -3.11 1.13
N SER A 135 -8.85 -1.88 0.71
CA SER A 135 -8.90 -1.48 -0.71
C SER A 135 -7.80 -0.49 -1.05
N ILE A 136 -7.22 -0.66 -2.23
CA ILE A 136 -6.28 0.23 -2.87
C ILE A 136 -6.99 0.87 -4.06
N VAL A 137 -6.94 2.19 -4.16
CA VAL A 137 -7.70 2.94 -5.18
C VAL A 137 -6.80 3.96 -5.85
N SER A 138 -6.79 3.98 -7.18
CA SER A 138 -6.17 5.05 -7.97
C SER A 138 -7.22 5.73 -8.86
N TYR A 139 -7.21 7.06 -8.85
CA TYR A 139 -8.13 7.86 -9.66
C TYR A 139 -7.49 9.18 -10.07
N THR A 140 -8.05 9.82 -11.09
CA THR A 140 -7.69 11.18 -11.51
C THR A 140 -8.74 12.17 -11.04
N GLY A 141 -8.36 13.12 -10.20
CA GLY A 141 -9.23 14.15 -9.70
C GLY A 141 -9.68 15.11 -10.82
N THR A 142 -10.93 15.52 -10.79
CA THR A 142 -11.51 16.43 -11.79
C THR A 142 -11.52 17.90 -11.36
N GLY A 143 -11.11 18.19 -10.11
CA GLY A 143 -11.22 19.52 -9.51
C GLY A 143 -12.62 19.88 -9.01
N ASN A 144 -13.62 19.02 -9.21
CA ASN A 144 -14.98 19.25 -8.72
C ASN A 144 -15.12 18.64 -7.30
N SER A 145 -15.50 19.46 -6.34
CA SER A 145 -15.63 19.10 -4.92
C SER A 145 -16.76 18.10 -4.61
N ASN A 146 -17.75 17.97 -5.52
CA ASN A 146 -18.91 17.09 -5.31
C ASN A 146 -18.74 15.70 -5.95
N ASN A 147 -17.60 15.41 -6.55
CA ASN A 147 -17.37 14.11 -7.16
C ASN A 147 -17.06 13.05 -6.10
N THR A 148 -17.57 11.85 -6.36
CA THR A 148 -17.36 10.66 -5.54
C THR A 148 -16.46 9.67 -6.27
N VAL A 149 -15.76 8.83 -5.50
CA VAL A 149 -14.88 7.75 -6.00
C VAL A 149 -15.31 6.45 -5.32
N GLY A 150 -15.58 5.43 -6.13
CA GLY A 150 -15.88 4.10 -5.62
C GLY A 150 -14.63 3.41 -5.09
N HIS A 151 -14.71 2.76 -3.93
CA HIS A 151 -13.59 2.04 -3.29
C HIS A 151 -13.76 0.51 -3.27
N GLY A 152 -14.92 -0.02 -3.66
CA GLY A 152 -15.16 -1.45 -3.86
C GLY A 152 -15.38 -2.28 -2.59
N LEU A 153 -15.47 -1.70 -1.39
CA LEU A 153 -15.62 -2.46 -0.13
C LEU A 153 -17.07 -2.74 0.28
N ASN A 154 -18.07 -2.19 -0.40
CA ASN A 154 -19.50 -2.37 -0.10
C ASN A 154 -19.94 -1.96 1.32
N GLN A 155 -19.14 -1.20 2.04
CA GLN A 155 -19.43 -0.69 3.38
C GLN A 155 -18.77 0.69 3.58
N ALA A 156 -19.19 1.43 4.60
CA ALA A 156 -18.57 2.71 4.95
C ALA A 156 -17.11 2.51 5.38
N LEU A 157 -16.27 3.51 5.07
CA LEU A 157 -14.86 3.49 5.45
C LEU A 157 -14.68 3.93 6.91
N ASP A 158 -13.88 3.20 7.66
CA ASP A 158 -13.41 3.62 8.99
C ASP A 158 -12.11 4.39 8.93
N LEU A 159 -11.28 4.10 7.93
CA LEU A 159 -10.00 4.78 7.68
C LEU A 159 -9.83 5.05 6.19
N LEU A 160 -9.42 6.25 5.86
CA LEU A 160 -9.05 6.68 4.51
C LEU A 160 -7.70 7.37 4.54
N ILE A 161 -6.79 6.96 3.65
CA ILE A 161 -5.49 7.58 3.47
C ILE A 161 -5.35 7.97 2.01
N ILE A 162 -5.08 9.26 1.72
CA ILE A 162 -4.98 9.79 0.36
C ILE A 162 -3.64 10.48 0.17
N LYS A 163 -3.02 10.23 -0.97
CA LYS A 163 -1.81 10.91 -1.43
C LYS A 163 -1.97 11.42 -2.86
N ASN A 164 -1.62 12.67 -3.08
CA ASN A 164 -1.46 13.19 -4.45
C ASN A 164 -0.17 12.59 -5.04
N ARG A 165 -0.29 11.97 -6.22
CA ARG A 165 0.81 11.29 -6.89
C ARG A 165 1.63 12.21 -7.79
N ASP A 166 1.04 13.27 -8.32
CA ASP A 166 1.61 14.09 -9.39
C ASP A 166 2.44 15.28 -8.88
N ARG A 167 2.34 15.59 -7.59
CA ARG A 167 3.01 16.76 -7.00
C ARG A 167 3.32 16.56 -5.52
N SER A 168 4.20 17.39 -5.00
CA SER A 168 4.45 17.51 -3.56
C SER A 168 3.19 18.01 -2.85
N ALA A 169 2.65 17.19 -1.96
CA ALA A 169 1.50 17.50 -1.12
C ALA A 169 1.49 16.55 0.09
N GLY A 170 1.08 17.03 1.25
CA GLY A 170 0.95 16.19 2.45
C GLY A 170 -0.06 15.07 2.27
N TRP A 171 0.10 14.00 3.02
CA TRP A 171 -0.86 12.92 3.15
C TRP A 171 -2.14 13.44 3.80
N LYS A 172 -3.30 12.99 3.32
CA LYS A 172 -4.60 13.25 3.93
C LYS A 172 -5.10 11.97 4.59
N ILE A 173 -5.47 12.07 5.85
CA ILE A 173 -6.04 10.95 6.61
C ILE A 173 -7.41 11.35 7.12
N GLY A 174 -8.36 10.42 6.99
CA GLY A 174 -9.68 10.53 7.58
C GLY A 174 -10.05 9.25 8.30
N SER A 175 -10.72 9.36 9.45
CA SER A 175 -11.21 8.21 10.20
C SER A 175 -12.48 8.57 10.96
N THR A 176 -13.41 7.61 11.05
CA THR A 176 -14.61 7.72 11.89
C THR A 176 -14.27 7.78 13.39
N ALA A 177 -13.10 7.25 13.78
CA ALA A 177 -12.63 7.30 15.18
C ALA A 177 -12.10 8.67 15.60
N LEU A 178 -11.84 9.60 14.67
CA LEU A 178 -11.38 10.95 14.97
C LEU A 178 -12.58 11.86 15.22
N SER A 179 -12.56 12.60 16.32
CA SER A 179 -13.62 13.52 16.69
C SER A 179 -13.76 14.69 15.70
N GLY A 180 -14.98 15.12 15.42
CA GLY A 180 -15.29 16.16 14.42
C GLY A 180 -15.70 15.57 13.07
N ASN A 181 -15.56 16.30 11.99
CA ASN A 181 -15.92 15.83 10.65
C ASN A 181 -14.92 14.83 10.07
N GLY A 182 -14.51 13.83 10.82
CA GLY A 182 -13.78 12.59 10.58
C GLY A 182 -12.71 12.49 9.47
N PHE A 183 -12.81 13.28 8.40
CA PHE A 183 -12.03 13.14 7.18
C PHE A 183 -11.21 14.39 6.77
N ASN A 184 -10.81 15.24 7.74
CA ASN A 184 -10.15 16.52 7.46
C ASN A 184 -8.72 16.66 8.02
N TYR A 185 -8.00 15.57 8.26
CA TYR A 185 -6.65 15.64 8.82
C TYR A 185 -5.57 15.58 7.73
N SER A 186 -4.52 16.36 7.91
CA SER A 186 -3.31 16.38 7.08
C SER A 186 -2.12 15.99 7.92
N LEU A 187 -1.36 15.01 7.46
CA LEU A 187 0.02 14.83 7.90
C LEU A 187 0.87 15.79 7.04
N GLY A 188 1.45 16.79 7.67
CA GLY A 188 2.36 17.75 7.07
C GLY A 188 3.77 17.24 6.99
#